data_003e711605d14f757841bd55b2279f30
#
_entry.id   003e711605d14f757841bd55b2279f30
#
_cell.length_a   1.000
_cell.length_b   1.000
_cell.length_c   1.000
_cell.angle_alpha   90.00
_cell.angle_beta   90.00
_cell.angle_gamma   90.00
#
_symmetry.space_group_name_H-M   'P 1'
#
loop_
_entity.id
_entity.type
_entity.pdbx_description
1 polymer ?
#
loop_
_entity_poly.entity_id
_entity_poly.type
_entity_poly.pdbx_seq_one_letter_code
_entity_poly.pdbx_strand_id
1 'polypeptide(L)'
;MAVRSLVNALARGPTSRAAWRPKSTLATPISSVGGTSPGFHPVSWQNAADTDASEAMFKTKPGADPFEWDAEADWRDMLQLEPRLTEDEVMIRDTTKQFCDSVLMPIVGKGFREEHFDKGLFKEMGSAGLLGSFIEGYGCAGASSTAYGLIAREVERVDSAYRSTLSVQTSLVMHPINLFGSQEQKERFLPRLATGEIVGCFGLTEPDHGSDPSGMVTRAVDKGDHYLLSGAKNWITNSPIADVCLVWAKTSTDNKVRGFLVERGMEGLSTPKIDGKFSLRASPTGMIHLDEVKIPKENVLPGVTGMRGPFACLNSARLGIAWGAWGAAEFCVDAARRYTMDRKQFGRPLAQNQLIQIKMANALTDITIGLNAVLQATRMKEQGKLHSNVISMMKRNSCTKALDIARTCRDMLGGNGIVDEYQIIRHVCNLEAVNTYEGTADIHALVLGRSMTGLPAFK
;
A
#
# COMPACT_ATOMS: atom_id res chain seq x y z
N MET A 1 20.09 -1.87 19.28
CA MET A 1 20.62 -3.23 18.97
C MET A 1 19.76 -3.95 17.94
N ALA A 2 18.44 -3.91 18.02
CA ALA A 2 17.56 -4.60 17.05
C ALA A 2 17.69 -4.10 15.60
N VAL A 3 17.79 -2.79 15.37
CA VAL A 3 17.97 -2.20 14.03
C VAL A 3 19.28 -2.65 13.37
N ARG A 4 20.38 -2.77 14.12
CA ARG A 4 21.64 -3.33 13.60
C ARG A 4 21.54 -4.81 13.24
N SER A 5 20.67 -5.57 13.91
CA SER A 5 20.38 -6.97 13.56
C SER A 5 19.64 -7.09 12.22
N LEU A 6 18.72 -6.15 11.94
CA LEU A 6 17.99 -6.04 10.66
C LEU A 6 18.96 -5.83 9.50
N VAL A 7 19.87 -4.88 9.62
CA VAL A 7 20.87 -4.55 8.59
C VAL A 7 21.81 -5.73 8.31
N ASN A 8 22.22 -6.45 9.36
CA ASN A 8 23.10 -7.61 9.21
C ASN A 8 22.39 -8.83 8.58
N ALA A 9 21.08 -8.96 8.76
CA ALA A 9 20.28 -10.00 8.11
C ALA A 9 20.15 -9.76 6.61
N LEU A 10 19.95 -8.50 6.20
CA LEU A 10 19.77 -8.08 4.81
C LEU A 10 21.09 -8.04 4.01
N ALA A 11 22.23 -7.82 4.67
CA ALA A 11 23.55 -7.88 4.04
C ALA A 11 23.98 -9.32 3.61
N ARG A 12 23.23 -10.35 4.00
CA ARG A 12 23.46 -11.76 3.65
C ARG A 12 22.48 -12.24 2.56
N GLY A 13 22.28 -11.45 1.50
CA GLY A 13 21.44 -11.84 0.36
C GLY A 13 21.98 -13.06 -0.42
N PRO A 14 21.13 -13.83 -1.12
CA PRO A 14 21.51 -15.03 -1.83
C PRO A 14 22.42 -14.71 -3.02
N THR A 15 23.53 -15.43 -3.10
CA THR A 15 24.44 -15.45 -4.25
C THR A 15 23.84 -16.26 -5.38
N SER A 16 23.13 -15.63 -6.32
CA SER A 16 23.01 -16.13 -7.69
C SER A 16 22.74 -14.98 -8.65
N ARG A 17 23.78 -14.59 -9.39
CA ARG A 17 23.70 -13.63 -10.50
C ARG A 17 23.13 -14.33 -11.74
N ALA A 18 21.94 -13.95 -12.16
CA ALA A 18 21.52 -14.07 -13.56
C ALA A 18 21.13 -12.66 -14.05
N ALA A 19 22.02 -12.05 -14.83
CA ALA A 19 21.79 -10.74 -15.42
C ALA A 19 20.76 -10.86 -16.56
N TRP A 20 19.58 -10.28 -16.35
CA TRP A 20 18.58 -10.11 -17.40
C TRP A 20 18.97 -8.87 -18.24
N ARG A 21 19.23 -9.08 -19.55
CA ARG A 21 19.33 -8.03 -20.56
C ARG A 21 18.05 -8.00 -21.38
N PRO A 22 17.40 -6.84 -21.59
CA PRO A 22 16.24 -6.76 -22.47
C PRO A 22 16.72 -6.94 -23.93
N LYS A 23 16.07 -7.85 -24.65
CA LYS A 23 16.24 -7.97 -26.11
C LYS A 23 15.46 -6.84 -26.79
N SER A 24 16.15 -5.90 -27.39
CA SER A 24 15.59 -4.95 -28.36
C SER A 24 15.29 -5.70 -29.66
N THR A 25 14.02 -5.92 -29.98
CA THR A 25 13.61 -6.29 -31.32
C THR A 25 13.38 -5.01 -32.14
N LEU A 26 14.32 -4.72 -33.02
CA LEU A 26 14.21 -3.71 -34.06
C LEU A 26 13.08 -4.12 -35.04
N ALA A 27 12.07 -3.28 -35.16
CA ALA A 27 11.08 -3.37 -36.25
C ALA A 27 11.72 -2.84 -37.54
N THR A 28 11.67 -3.65 -38.57
CA THR A 28 12.06 -3.32 -39.95
C THR A 28 11.16 -2.22 -40.55
N PRO A 29 11.70 -1.30 -41.34
CA PRO A 29 10.91 -0.23 -41.96
C PRO A 29 10.11 -0.74 -43.17
N ILE A 30 8.82 -0.43 -43.21
CA ILE A 30 7.97 -0.62 -44.39
C ILE A 30 8.16 0.55 -45.34
N SER A 31 8.48 0.23 -46.58
CA SER A 31 8.72 1.12 -47.69
C SER A 31 7.50 2.00 -48.07
N SER A 32 7.81 3.20 -48.53
CA SER A 32 6.96 4.25 -49.01
C SER A 32 6.01 3.83 -50.16
N VAL A 33 4.74 4.24 -50.01
CA VAL A 33 3.83 4.41 -51.14
C VAL A 33 3.43 5.88 -51.18
N GLY A 34 3.76 6.54 -52.33
CA GLY A 34 3.46 7.94 -52.55
C GLY A 34 1.96 8.15 -52.87
N GLY A 35 1.42 9.23 -52.35
CA GLY A 35 0.09 9.75 -52.65
C GLY A 35 0.06 11.26 -52.39
N THR A 36 0.01 12.04 -53.45
CA THR A 36 -0.14 13.49 -53.41
C THR A 36 -1.58 13.88 -53.03
N SER A 37 -1.73 14.79 -52.09
CA SER A 37 -2.98 15.52 -51.79
C SER A 37 -2.70 16.99 -51.50
N PRO A 38 -3.60 17.91 -51.84
CA PRO A 38 -3.29 19.30 -52.07
C PRO A 38 -3.28 20.16 -50.80
N GLY A 39 -2.33 21.07 -50.77
CA GLY A 39 -2.31 22.42 -50.23
C GLY A 39 -2.96 22.71 -48.89
N PHE A 40 -2.25 22.50 -47.77
CA PHE A 40 -2.40 23.30 -46.57
C PHE A 40 -1.18 24.21 -46.43
N HIS A 41 -1.41 25.53 -46.54
CA HIS A 41 -0.35 26.49 -46.24
C HIS A 41 -0.05 26.46 -44.75
N PRO A 42 1.20 26.20 -44.34
CA PRO A 42 1.54 26.31 -42.92
C PRO A 42 1.58 27.79 -42.57
N VAL A 43 0.78 28.18 -41.57
CA VAL A 43 1.02 29.43 -40.85
C VAL A 43 2.39 29.31 -40.24
N SER A 44 3.34 30.09 -40.77
CA SER A 44 4.71 30.16 -40.28
C SER A 44 4.72 30.82 -38.92
N TRP A 45 4.76 30.02 -37.87
CA TRP A 45 5.27 30.46 -36.58
C TRP A 45 6.79 30.55 -36.72
N GLN A 46 7.25 31.62 -37.35
CA GLN A 46 8.66 31.97 -37.35
C GLN A 46 9.05 32.40 -35.93
N ASN A 47 9.97 31.59 -35.39
CA ASN A 47 10.97 31.96 -34.42
C ASN A 47 10.57 32.90 -33.27
N ALA A 48 10.00 32.36 -32.21
CA ALA A 48 10.29 32.84 -30.87
C ALA A 48 11.42 31.96 -30.31
N ALA A 49 12.57 32.00 -30.95
CA ALA A 49 13.84 31.60 -30.35
C ALA A 49 14.45 32.83 -29.67
N ASP A 50 13.74 33.40 -28.72
CA ASP A 50 14.34 34.19 -27.65
C ASP A 50 14.43 33.31 -26.39
N THR A 51 15.42 32.39 -26.47
CA THR A 51 15.86 31.61 -25.28
C THR A 51 16.38 32.52 -24.17
N ASP A 52 16.77 33.74 -24.47
CA ASP A 52 17.25 34.72 -23.50
C ASP A 52 16.13 35.37 -22.65
N ALA A 53 14.91 35.50 -23.16
CA ALA A 53 13.83 36.12 -22.37
C ALA A 53 13.23 35.19 -21.30
N SER A 54 13.16 33.88 -21.54
CA SER A 54 12.69 32.92 -20.54
C SER A 54 13.75 32.63 -19.49
N GLU A 55 15.04 32.63 -19.83
CA GLU A 55 16.13 32.56 -18.85
C GLU A 55 16.27 33.86 -18.05
N ALA A 56 16.04 35.04 -18.65
CA ALA A 56 16.07 36.31 -17.96
C ALA A 56 14.94 36.50 -16.92
N MET A 57 13.80 35.81 -17.09
CA MET A 57 12.68 35.87 -16.16
C MET A 57 12.97 35.20 -14.82
N PHE A 58 13.97 34.31 -14.76
CA PHE A 58 14.36 33.57 -13.55
C PHE A 58 15.80 33.91 -13.05
N LYS A 59 16.54 34.78 -13.75
CA LYS A 59 17.85 35.27 -13.29
C LYS A 59 17.66 36.54 -12.48
N THR A 60 17.68 36.43 -11.14
CA THR A 60 17.82 37.59 -10.26
C THR A 60 19.21 38.21 -10.44
N LYS A 61 19.28 39.54 -10.51
CA LYS A 61 20.57 40.25 -10.60
C LYS A 61 21.36 40.01 -9.30
N PRO A 62 22.65 39.70 -9.37
CA PRO A 62 23.47 39.54 -8.17
C PRO A 62 23.39 40.78 -7.30
N GLY A 63 22.94 40.64 -6.05
CA GLY A 63 22.95 41.68 -5.03
C GLY A 63 21.63 42.40 -4.75
N ALA A 64 20.50 41.99 -5.35
CA ALA A 64 19.20 42.66 -5.18
C ALA A 64 18.15 41.89 -4.35
N ASP A 65 18.35 40.64 -4.04
CA ASP A 65 17.38 39.80 -3.31
C ASP A 65 18.08 39.01 -2.20
N PRO A 66 17.59 39.08 -0.94
CA PRO A 66 18.10 38.28 0.15
C PRO A 66 17.78 36.78 0.01
N PHE A 67 16.99 36.38 -1.00
CA PHE A 67 16.74 34.99 -1.36
C PHE A 67 17.57 34.64 -2.60
N GLU A 68 18.72 33.98 -2.43
CA GLU A 68 19.41 33.31 -3.53
C GLU A 68 18.56 32.14 -4.01
N TRP A 69 17.84 32.32 -5.12
CA TRP A 69 17.03 31.27 -5.79
C TRP A 69 17.90 30.31 -6.64
N ASP A 70 19.21 30.28 -6.42
CA ASP A 70 20.18 29.56 -7.23
C ASP A 70 20.36 28.07 -6.85
N ALA A 71 19.67 27.59 -5.83
CA ALA A 71 19.65 26.14 -5.59
C ALA A 71 18.64 25.48 -6.53
N GLU A 72 19.10 24.68 -7.48
CA GLU A 72 18.24 23.78 -8.24
C GLU A 72 17.44 22.92 -7.26
N ALA A 73 16.13 23.19 -7.13
CA ALA A 73 15.26 22.41 -6.28
C ALA A 73 15.20 20.96 -6.82
N ASP A 74 15.58 19.96 -6.02
CA ASP A 74 15.35 18.58 -6.42
C ASP A 74 13.84 18.33 -6.48
N TRP A 75 13.30 18.17 -7.68
CA TRP A 75 11.88 17.92 -7.91
C TRP A 75 11.38 16.64 -7.21
N ARG A 76 12.28 15.73 -6.82
CA ARG A 76 11.94 14.51 -6.09
C ARG A 76 11.64 14.76 -4.62
N ASP A 77 12.15 15.84 -4.06
CA ASP A 77 11.99 16.19 -2.64
C ASP A 77 11.84 17.70 -2.40
N MET A 78 10.92 18.33 -3.13
CA MET A 78 10.72 19.79 -3.10
C MET A 78 10.38 20.37 -1.71
N LEU A 79 9.76 19.58 -0.82
CA LEU A 79 9.44 19.99 0.55
C LEU A 79 10.37 19.35 1.59
N GLN A 80 11.54 18.89 1.17
CA GLN A 80 12.61 18.38 2.03
C GLN A 80 12.10 17.35 3.06
N LEU A 81 11.47 16.28 2.57
CA LEU A 81 11.03 15.17 3.40
C LEU A 81 12.23 14.38 3.94
N GLU A 82 13.23 14.14 3.09
CA GLU A 82 14.43 13.35 3.43
C GLU A 82 15.17 13.89 4.67
N PRO A 83 15.50 15.18 4.79
CA PRO A 83 16.18 15.73 5.97
C PRO A 83 15.39 15.61 7.27
N ARG A 84 14.10 15.28 7.20
CA ARG A 84 13.21 15.11 8.37
C ARG A 84 13.13 13.65 8.86
N LEU A 85 13.77 12.74 8.16
CA LEU A 85 13.89 11.33 8.54
C LEU A 85 15.12 11.13 9.43
N THR A 86 15.03 10.18 10.36
CA THR A 86 16.20 9.75 11.13
C THR A 86 17.08 8.83 10.30
N GLU A 87 18.34 8.66 10.68
CA GLU A 87 19.27 7.74 10.02
C GLU A 87 18.72 6.29 9.97
N ASP A 88 18.10 5.84 11.05
CA ASP A 88 17.46 4.52 11.11
C ASP A 88 16.28 4.39 10.12
N GLU A 89 15.46 5.44 9.97
CA GLU A 89 14.35 5.48 9.02
C GLU A 89 14.83 5.44 7.57
N VAL A 90 15.86 6.21 7.25
CA VAL A 90 16.51 6.19 5.92
C VAL A 90 17.08 4.82 5.63
N MET A 91 17.83 4.24 6.57
CA MET A 91 18.43 2.91 6.43
C MET A 91 17.36 1.82 6.20
N ILE A 92 16.27 1.84 6.98
CA ILE A 92 15.15 0.87 6.83
C ILE A 92 14.47 1.05 5.46
N ARG A 93 14.22 2.28 5.01
CA ARG A 93 13.68 2.55 3.69
C ARG A 93 14.56 2.00 2.58
N ASP A 94 15.86 2.33 2.59
CA ASP A 94 16.80 1.95 1.53
C ASP A 94 16.97 0.43 1.46
N THR A 95 17.01 -0.22 2.61
CA THR A 95 17.07 -1.68 2.71
C THR A 95 15.78 -2.33 2.22
N THR A 96 14.63 -1.77 2.57
CA THR A 96 13.34 -2.23 2.05
C THR A 96 13.25 -2.05 0.53
N LYS A 97 13.73 -0.90 0.02
CA LYS A 97 13.78 -0.64 -1.42
C LYS A 97 14.63 -1.69 -2.14
N GLN A 98 15.81 -2.01 -1.61
CA GLN A 98 16.68 -3.04 -2.19
C GLN A 98 16.00 -4.41 -2.21
N PHE A 99 15.34 -4.80 -1.12
CA PHE A 99 14.53 -6.03 -1.06
C PHE A 99 13.43 -6.03 -2.12
N CYS A 100 12.68 -4.95 -2.23
CA CYS A 100 11.61 -4.78 -3.20
C CYS A 100 12.11 -4.91 -4.65
N ASP A 101 13.22 -4.26 -4.98
CA ASP A 101 13.79 -4.27 -6.33
C ASP A 101 14.39 -5.64 -6.70
N SER A 102 14.96 -6.37 -5.72
CA SER A 102 15.63 -7.66 -5.97
C SER A 102 14.72 -8.88 -5.85
N VAL A 103 13.72 -8.85 -4.97
CA VAL A 103 12.85 -10.01 -4.67
C VAL A 103 11.45 -9.84 -5.27
N LEU A 104 10.78 -8.73 -5.02
CA LEU A 104 9.37 -8.57 -5.38
C LEU A 104 9.15 -8.13 -6.83
N MET A 105 9.93 -7.15 -7.31
CA MET A 105 9.76 -6.59 -8.65
C MET A 105 9.93 -7.62 -9.78
N PRO A 106 10.89 -8.56 -9.71
CA PRO A 106 11.07 -9.56 -10.77
C PRO A 106 9.89 -10.52 -10.98
N ILE A 107 9.10 -10.76 -9.92
CA ILE A 107 8.03 -11.78 -9.93
C ILE A 107 6.63 -11.20 -10.04
N VAL A 108 6.44 -9.90 -9.77
CA VAL A 108 5.12 -9.28 -9.65
C VAL A 108 4.28 -9.36 -10.92
N GLY A 109 4.89 -9.17 -12.09
CA GLY A 109 4.19 -9.23 -13.37
C GLY A 109 3.55 -10.59 -13.63
N LYS A 110 4.27 -11.67 -13.33
CA LYS A 110 3.75 -13.04 -13.40
C LYS A 110 2.67 -13.26 -12.36
N GLY A 111 2.93 -12.86 -11.10
CA GLY A 111 1.97 -13.01 -10.01
C GLY A 111 0.63 -12.32 -10.31
N PHE A 112 0.67 -11.12 -10.90
CA PHE A 112 -0.53 -10.39 -11.31
C PHE A 112 -1.29 -11.11 -12.44
N ARG A 113 -0.61 -11.57 -13.51
CA ARG A 113 -1.26 -12.28 -14.64
C ARG A 113 -1.92 -13.57 -14.20
N GLU A 114 -1.24 -14.36 -13.36
CA GLU A 114 -1.65 -15.72 -12.96
C GLU A 114 -2.49 -15.76 -11.68
N GLU A 115 -2.78 -14.61 -11.05
CA GLU A 115 -3.42 -14.54 -9.72
C GLU A 115 -2.71 -15.41 -8.68
N HIS A 116 -1.38 -15.37 -8.72
CA HIS A 116 -0.52 -16.21 -7.90
C HIS A 116 0.23 -15.40 -6.85
N PHE A 117 0.29 -15.96 -5.64
CA PHE A 117 1.12 -15.49 -4.54
C PHE A 117 1.94 -16.65 -3.99
N ASP A 118 3.25 -16.49 -3.93
CA ASP A 118 4.13 -17.47 -3.30
C ASP A 118 4.14 -17.27 -1.77
N LYS A 119 3.63 -18.25 -1.00
CA LYS A 119 3.64 -18.23 0.47
C LYS A 119 5.06 -18.09 1.04
N GLY A 120 6.09 -18.54 0.32
CA GLY A 120 7.51 -18.41 0.71
C GLY A 120 7.95 -16.96 0.92
N LEU A 121 7.29 -15.99 0.26
CA LEU A 121 7.57 -14.56 0.44
C LEU A 121 7.39 -14.07 1.88
N PHE A 122 6.56 -14.72 2.69
CA PHE A 122 6.47 -14.37 4.12
C PHE A 122 7.78 -14.63 4.86
N LYS A 123 8.47 -15.72 4.56
CA LYS A 123 9.80 -16.01 5.14
C LYS A 123 10.85 -15.02 4.67
N GLU A 124 10.81 -14.63 3.38
CA GLU A 124 11.70 -13.61 2.85
C GLU A 124 11.46 -12.25 3.53
N MET A 125 10.19 -11.83 3.66
CA MET A 125 9.81 -10.61 4.38
C MET A 125 10.18 -10.68 5.86
N GLY A 126 10.00 -11.84 6.51
CA GLY A 126 10.40 -12.07 7.90
C GLY A 126 11.90 -11.97 8.08
N SER A 127 12.68 -12.61 7.21
CA SER A 127 14.15 -12.54 7.21
C SER A 127 14.67 -11.12 6.98
N ALA A 128 13.92 -10.33 6.20
CA ALA A 128 14.17 -8.92 5.99
C ALA A 128 13.66 -8.02 7.15
N GLY A 129 13.05 -8.59 8.20
CA GLY A 129 12.52 -7.85 9.35
C GLY A 129 11.34 -6.94 9.04
N LEU A 130 10.64 -7.15 7.93
CA LEU A 130 9.53 -6.30 7.49
C LEU A 130 8.22 -6.62 8.22
N LEU A 131 8.09 -7.85 8.75
CA LEU A 131 6.89 -8.30 9.46
C LEU A 131 6.92 -7.85 10.93
N GLY A 132 5.85 -7.23 11.39
CA GLY A 132 5.75 -6.73 12.76
C GLY A 132 6.74 -5.61 13.08
N SER A 133 7.25 -4.88 12.10
CA SER A 133 8.41 -3.98 12.20
C SER A 133 8.34 -2.95 13.35
N PHE A 134 7.13 -2.49 13.76
CA PHE A 134 6.95 -1.53 14.84
C PHE A 134 6.63 -2.17 16.22
N ILE A 135 6.65 -3.51 16.32
CA ILE A 135 6.42 -4.22 17.59
C ILE A 135 7.76 -4.38 18.30
N GLU A 136 7.77 -4.10 19.60
CA GLU A 136 8.94 -4.32 20.45
C GLU A 136 8.99 -5.76 20.94
N GLY A 137 10.16 -6.39 20.87
CA GLY A 137 10.37 -7.78 21.29
C GLY A 137 9.90 -8.80 20.25
N TYR A 138 9.79 -10.06 20.66
CA TYR A 138 9.29 -11.21 19.88
C TYR A 138 9.99 -11.43 18.53
N GLY A 139 11.23 -10.99 18.38
CA GLY A 139 11.97 -11.07 17.11
C GLY A 139 11.64 -9.96 16.11
N CYS A 140 10.77 -9.02 16.46
CA CYS A 140 10.44 -7.85 15.65
C CYS A 140 11.48 -6.72 15.79
N ALA A 141 11.49 -5.78 14.82
CA ALA A 141 12.50 -4.73 14.74
C ALA A 141 12.35 -3.60 15.78
N GLY A 142 11.16 -3.36 16.33
CA GLY A 142 10.87 -2.24 17.24
C GLY A 142 11.08 -0.87 16.57
N ALA A 143 10.81 -0.77 15.26
CA ALA A 143 11.02 0.44 14.47
C ALA A 143 9.93 1.49 14.72
N SER A 144 10.19 2.74 14.31
CA SER A 144 9.21 3.83 14.42
C SER A 144 7.98 3.59 13.53
N SER A 145 6.87 4.27 13.84
CA SER A 145 5.70 4.26 12.95
C SER A 145 6.02 4.86 11.59
N THR A 146 6.94 5.80 11.49
CA THR A 146 7.43 6.40 10.24
C THR A 146 8.20 5.36 9.43
N ALA A 147 9.10 4.59 10.05
CA ALA A 147 9.80 3.50 9.38
C ALA A 147 8.83 2.47 8.79
N TYR A 148 7.77 2.08 9.51
CA TYR A 148 6.72 1.22 8.95
C TYR A 148 6.00 1.88 7.76
N GLY A 149 5.74 3.18 7.83
CA GLY A 149 5.17 3.93 6.70
C GLY A 149 6.08 3.88 5.46
N LEU A 150 7.38 4.07 5.64
CA LEU A 150 8.37 3.97 4.56
C LEU A 150 8.47 2.55 3.98
N ILE A 151 8.41 1.51 4.83
CA ILE A 151 8.28 0.11 4.38
C ILE A 151 7.04 -0.05 3.49
N ALA A 152 5.88 0.43 3.95
CA ALA A 152 4.63 0.34 3.20
C ALA A 152 4.74 1.06 1.84
N ARG A 153 5.37 2.24 1.78
CA ARG A 153 5.63 3.01 0.56
C ARG A 153 6.47 2.23 -0.44
N GLU A 154 7.60 1.66 -0.02
CA GLU A 154 8.49 0.92 -0.91
C GLU A 154 7.87 -0.40 -1.40
N VAL A 155 7.16 -1.12 -0.55
CA VAL A 155 6.48 -2.37 -0.96
C VAL A 155 5.33 -2.07 -1.92
N GLU A 156 4.53 -1.02 -1.70
CA GLU A 156 3.43 -0.65 -2.60
C GLU A 156 3.91 0.01 -3.90
N ARG A 157 5.11 0.60 -3.91
CA ARG A 157 5.81 0.99 -5.15
C ARG A 157 5.97 -0.20 -6.10
N VAL A 158 6.15 -1.41 -5.56
CA VAL A 158 6.11 -2.64 -6.36
C VAL A 158 4.68 -3.05 -6.65
N ASP A 159 3.86 -3.27 -5.60
CA ASP A 159 2.47 -3.72 -5.78
C ASP A 159 1.64 -3.57 -4.50
N SER A 160 0.42 -3.06 -4.64
CA SER A 160 -0.52 -2.96 -3.52
C SER A 160 -0.92 -4.33 -2.95
N ALA A 161 -0.85 -5.41 -3.74
CA ALA A 161 -1.13 -6.76 -3.26
C ALA A 161 -0.10 -7.21 -2.21
N TYR A 162 1.19 -6.99 -2.46
CA TYR A 162 2.26 -7.32 -1.51
C TYR A 162 2.19 -6.43 -0.26
N ARG A 163 1.91 -5.14 -0.42
CA ARG A 163 1.72 -4.26 0.73
C ARG A 163 0.52 -4.68 1.58
N SER A 164 -0.62 -5.05 0.96
CA SER A 164 -1.80 -5.54 1.68
C SER A 164 -1.50 -6.82 2.46
N THR A 165 -0.80 -7.78 1.86
CA THR A 165 -0.37 -9.02 2.48
C THR A 165 0.51 -8.77 3.72
N LEU A 166 1.53 -7.91 3.59
CA LEU A 166 2.39 -7.48 4.70
C LEU A 166 1.60 -6.74 5.79
N SER A 167 0.71 -5.83 5.40
CA SER A 167 -0.07 -5.01 6.32
C SER A 167 -1.06 -5.85 7.14
N VAL A 168 -1.71 -6.85 6.53
CA VAL A 168 -2.59 -7.77 7.25
C VAL A 168 -1.81 -8.54 8.30
N GLN A 169 -0.65 -9.11 7.94
CA GLN A 169 0.22 -9.80 8.89
C GLN A 169 0.62 -8.88 10.05
N THR A 170 1.15 -7.71 9.75
CA THR A 170 1.74 -6.78 10.73
C THR A 170 0.68 -6.04 11.56
N SER A 171 -0.24 -5.33 10.89
CA SER A 171 -1.15 -4.38 11.55
C SER A 171 -2.47 -5.01 12.00
N LEU A 172 -2.92 -6.08 11.33
CA LEU A 172 -4.24 -6.66 11.58
C LEU A 172 -4.17 -8.02 12.31
N VAL A 173 -3.00 -8.67 12.38
CA VAL A 173 -2.82 -9.94 13.13
C VAL A 173 -1.81 -9.76 14.26
N MET A 174 -0.57 -9.40 13.98
CA MET A 174 0.48 -9.28 15.00
C MET A 174 0.17 -8.15 15.99
N HIS A 175 -0.24 -6.99 15.50
CA HIS A 175 -0.54 -5.84 16.36
C HIS A 175 -1.68 -6.09 17.36
N PRO A 176 -2.87 -6.62 16.98
CA PRO A 176 -3.90 -6.96 17.96
C PRO A 176 -3.50 -8.06 18.93
N ILE A 177 -2.72 -9.06 18.53
CA ILE A 177 -2.16 -10.06 19.46
C ILE A 177 -1.24 -9.36 20.47
N ASN A 178 -0.39 -8.43 20.00
CA ASN A 178 0.48 -7.64 20.89
C ASN A 178 -0.31 -6.73 21.86
N LEU A 179 -1.38 -6.09 21.38
CA LEU A 179 -2.18 -5.16 22.20
C LEU A 179 -3.13 -5.88 23.19
N PHE A 180 -3.76 -6.95 22.75
CA PHE A 180 -4.93 -7.52 23.41
C PHE A 180 -4.75 -8.98 23.82
N GLY A 181 -3.69 -9.64 23.36
CA GLY A 181 -3.38 -11.03 23.71
C GLY A 181 -2.84 -11.20 25.11
N SER A 182 -3.02 -12.39 25.68
CA SER A 182 -2.30 -12.80 26.89
C SER A 182 -0.79 -12.95 26.61
N GLN A 183 0.00 -13.06 27.66
CA GLN A 183 1.47 -13.26 27.49
C GLN A 183 1.75 -14.58 26.76
N GLU A 184 1.02 -15.63 27.06
CA GLU A 184 1.13 -16.94 26.40
C GLU A 184 0.78 -16.84 24.90
N GLN A 185 -0.28 -16.09 24.54
CA GLN A 185 -0.64 -15.86 23.15
C GLN A 185 0.46 -15.09 22.40
N LYS A 186 1.03 -14.06 23.03
CA LYS A 186 2.13 -13.28 22.42
C LYS A 186 3.37 -14.15 22.17
N GLU A 187 3.79 -14.93 23.16
CA GLU A 187 4.94 -15.82 23.08
C GLU A 187 4.73 -16.96 22.07
N ARG A 188 3.52 -17.44 21.94
CA ARG A 188 3.14 -18.52 21.01
C ARG A 188 3.10 -18.07 19.56
N PHE A 189 2.53 -16.90 19.28
CA PHE A 189 2.23 -16.49 17.91
C PHE A 189 3.21 -15.45 17.33
N LEU A 190 3.61 -14.43 18.12
CA LEU A 190 4.35 -13.29 17.55
C LEU A 190 5.71 -13.68 16.97
N PRO A 191 6.56 -14.52 17.60
CA PRO A 191 7.85 -14.89 17.01
C PRO A 191 7.71 -15.62 15.67
N ARG A 192 6.71 -16.51 15.57
CA ARG A 192 6.46 -17.29 14.35
C ARG A 192 5.84 -16.45 13.22
N LEU A 193 5.00 -15.47 13.57
CA LEU A 193 4.47 -14.48 12.64
C LEU A 193 5.56 -13.52 12.16
N ALA A 194 6.48 -13.11 13.03
CA ALA A 194 7.57 -12.20 12.71
C ALA A 194 8.57 -12.83 11.72
N THR A 195 8.86 -14.12 11.86
CA THR A 195 9.74 -14.87 10.93
C THR A 195 9.03 -15.28 9.63
N GLY A 196 7.72 -15.10 9.54
CA GLY A 196 6.92 -15.60 8.41
C GLY A 196 6.79 -17.12 8.37
N GLU A 197 7.09 -17.83 9.49
CA GLU A 197 6.84 -19.27 9.62
C GLU A 197 5.36 -19.58 9.51
N ILE A 198 4.52 -18.76 10.15
CA ILE A 198 3.07 -18.81 10.04
C ILE A 198 2.51 -17.52 9.46
N VAL A 199 1.40 -17.65 8.75
CA VAL A 199 0.67 -16.56 8.09
C VAL A 199 -0.64 -16.33 8.81
N GLY A 200 -0.97 -15.05 9.05
CA GLY A 200 -2.22 -14.64 9.65
C GLY A 200 -3.16 -13.94 8.67
N CYS A 201 -4.46 -13.99 9.00
CA CYS A 201 -5.48 -13.19 8.33
C CYS A 201 -6.47 -12.57 9.32
N PHE A 202 -7.24 -11.57 8.87
CA PHE A 202 -8.13 -10.77 9.72
C PHE A 202 -9.58 -10.87 9.22
N GLY A 203 -10.40 -11.63 9.92
CA GLY A 203 -11.80 -11.90 9.60
C GLY A 203 -12.75 -10.92 10.30
N LEU A 204 -13.06 -9.77 9.66
CA LEU A 204 -14.05 -8.81 10.15
C LEU A 204 -15.25 -8.72 9.21
N THR A 205 -15.04 -8.36 7.95
CA THR A 205 -16.05 -8.14 6.92
C THR A 205 -16.86 -9.41 6.66
N GLU A 206 -18.17 -9.28 6.55
CA GLU A 206 -19.10 -10.36 6.21
C GLU A 206 -19.75 -10.10 4.85
N PRO A 207 -20.40 -11.12 4.22
CA PRO A 207 -21.06 -10.89 2.92
C PRO A 207 -22.04 -9.71 2.93
N ASP A 208 -22.83 -9.54 4.01
CA ASP A 208 -23.84 -8.49 4.13
C ASP A 208 -23.41 -7.31 5.01
N HIS A 209 -22.20 -7.34 5.60
CA HIS A 209 -21.69 -6.32 6.52
C HIS A 209 -20.28 -5.88 6.15
N GLY A 210 -20.17 -5.00 5.15
CA GLY A 210 -18.91 -4.37 4.72
C GLY A 210 -18.65 -3.04 5.43
N SER A 211 -19.32 -1.97 5.01
CA SER A 211 -19.16 -0.62 5.61
C SER A 211 -19.80 -0.49 7.00
N ASP A 212 -20.71 -1.38 7.36
CA ASP A 212 -21.25 -1.53 8.72
C ASP A 212 -20.80 -2.84 9.38
N PRO A 213 -19.57 -2.93 9.89
CA PRO A 213 -19.08 -4.12 10.57
C PRO A 213 -19.73 -4.34 11.95
N SER A 214 -20.42 -3.34 12.50
CA SER A 214 -21.16 -3.47 13.77
C SER A 214 -22.39 -4.36 13.63
N GLY A 215 -22.94 -4.44 12.41
CA GLY A 215 -24.05 -5.31 12.07
C GLY A 215 -23.71 -6.79 12.01
N MET A 216 -22.42 -7.18 12.08
CA MET A 216 -21.96 -8.58 11.90
C MET A 216 -22.86 -9.60 12.59
N VAL A 217 -23.04 -10.75 11.93
CA VAL A 217 -23.89 -11.86 12.42
C VAL A 217 -23.09 -13.08 12.86
N THR A 218 -21.80 -13.17 12.54
CA THR A 218 -20.92 -14.25 13.05
C THR A 218 -21.00 -14.31 14.57
N ARG A 219 -21.27 -15.51 15.11
CA ARG A 219 -21.52 -15.75 16.52
C ARG A 219 -20.57 -16.75 17.14
N ALA A 220 -20.25 -16.52 18.41
CA ALA A 220 -19.52 -17.41 19.29
C ALA A 220 -20.44 -17.81 20.46
N VAL A 221 -20.91 -19.05 20.45
CA VAL A 221 -21.76 -19.60 21.52
C VAL A 221 -20.87 -20.15 22.64
N ASP A 222 -21.02 -19.61 23.85
CA ASP A 222 -20.26 -20.04 25.01
C ASP A 222 -20.80 -21.40 25.51
N LYS A 223 -19.91 -22.39 25.61
CA LYS A 223 -20.19 -23.76 26.09
C LYS A 223 -19.52 -24.05 27.44
N GLY A 224 -19.02 -23.03 28.13
CA GLY A 224 -18.33 -23.16 29.40
C GLY A 224 -16.81 -23.27 29.24
N ASP A 225 -16.31 -24.38 28.76
CA ASP A 225 -14.86 -24.62 28.51
C ASP A 225 -14.35 -24.15 27.15
N HIS A 226 -15.25 -23.95 26.19
CA HIS A 226 -14.93 -23.50 24.82
C HIS A 226 -16.03 -22.62 24.23
N TYR A 227 -15.81 -22.07 23.07
CA TYR A 227 -16.81 -21.43 22.20
C TYR A 227 -17.07 -22.27 20.96
N LEU A 228 -18.32 -22.28 20.47
CA LEU A 228 -18.68 -22.74 19.13
C LEU A 228 -18.83 -21.49 18.24
N LEU A 229 -18.00 -21.39 17.23
CA LEU A 229 -17.94 -20.22 16.32
C LEU A 229 -18.60 -20.56 14.99
N SER A 230 -19.66 -19.81 14.62
CA SER A 230 -20.42 -20.01 13.38
C SER A 230 -20.62 -18.70 12.64
N GLY A 231 -20.51 -18.75 11.30
CA GLY A 231 -20.67 -17.61 10.41
C GLY A 231 -19.76 -17.63 9.20
N ALA A 232 -19.69 -16.49 8.49
CA ALA A 232 -18.82 -16.36 7.33
C ALA A 232 -18.16 -14.98 7.29
N LYS A 233 -16.90 -14.94 6.84
CA LYS A 233 -16.19 -13.70 6.54
C LYS A 233 -15.84 -13.67 5.06
N ASN A 234 -15.81 -12.47 4.47
CA ASN A 234 -15.62 -12.27 3.03
C ASN A 234 -14.55 -11.22 2.73
N TRP A 235 -13.90 -11.33 1.58
CA TRP A 235 -12.82 -10.44 1.14
C TRP A 235 -11.60 -10.44 2.08
N ILE A 236 -11.25 -11.60 2.61
CA ILE A 236 -10.20 -11.74 3.62
C ILE A 236 -8.85 -12.00 2.95
N THR A 237 -7.98 -11.00 2.95
CA THR A 237 -6.59 -11.12 2.51
C THR A 237 -5.86 -12.17 3.34
N ASN A 238 -5.07 -13.00 2.71
CA ASN A 238 -4.31 -14.13 3.24
C ASN A 238 -5.14 -15.34 3.67
N SER A 239 -6.47 -15.28 3.77
CA SER A 239 -7.25 -16.42 4.31
C SER A 239 -6.99 -17.77 3.61
N PRO A 240 -6.80 -17.86 2.26
CA PRO A 240 -6.54 -19.14 1.63
C PRO A 240 -5.25 -19.82 2.09
N ILE A 241 -4.27 -19.05 2.57
CA ILE A 241 -2.94 -19.56 2.97
C ILE A 241 -2.63 -19.35 4.46
N ALA A 242 -3.55 -18.72 5.21
CA ALA A 242 -3.34 -18.40 6.61
C ALA A 242 -3.26 -19.66 7.49
N ASP A 243 -2.35 -19.65 8.45
CA ASP A 243 -2.21 -20.68 9.47
C ASP A 243 -3.03 -20.31 10.72
N VAL A 244 -3.27 -19.01 10.95
CA VAL A 244 -4.12 -18.48 12.00
C VAL A 244 -5.03 -17.37 11.46
N CYS A 245 -6.35 -17.46 11.78
CA CYS A 245 -7.32 -16.45 11.43
C CYS A 245 -7.74 -15.70 12.70
N LEU A 246 -7.48 -14.40 12.79
CA LEU A 246 -8.08 -13.56 13.82
C LEU A 246 -9.51 -13.20 13.38
N VAL A 247 -10.50 -13.84 13.95
CA VAL A 247 -11.93 -13.67 13.63
C VAL A 247 -12.63 -12.86 14.70
N TRP A 248 -13.34 -11.82 14.27
CA TRP A 248 -14.21 -11.02 15.15
C TRP A 248 -15.63 -11.54 15.08
N ALA A 249 -16.21 -11.84 16.25
CA ALA A 249 -17.55 -12.39 16.36
C ALA A 249 -18.28 -11.90 17.63
N LYS A 250 -19.61 -11.86 17.60
CA LYS A 250 -20.46 -11.54 18.75
C LYS A 250 -20.61 -12.76 19.62
N THR A 251 -20.40 -12.63 20.93
CA THR A 251 -20.61 -13.70 21.90
C THR A 251 -22.08 -13.81 22.30
N SER A 252 -22.55 -15.04 22.56
CA SER A 252 -23.92 -15.31 22.96
C SER A 252 -24.27 -14.80 24.38
N THR A 253 -23.26 -14.59 25.23
CA THR A 253 -23.44 -14.19 26.63
C THR A 253 -23.85 -12.73 26.80
N ASP A 254 -23.27 -11.81 26.03
CA ASP A 254 -23.46 -10.37 26.19
C ASP A 254 -23.61 -9.60 24.86
N ASN A 255 -23.65 -10.33 23.74
CA ASN A 255 -23.74 -9.80 22.37
C ASN A 255 -22.59 -8.80 21.99
N LYS A 256 -21.48 -8.86 22.73
CA LYS A 256 -20.29 -8.01 22.44
C LYS A 256 -19.31 -8.72 21.52
N VAL A 257 -18.63 -7.93 20.72
CA VAL A 257 -17.60 -8.42 19.79
C VAL A 257 -16.34 -8.79 20.56
N ARG A 258 -15.77 -9.97 20.25
CA ARG A 258 -14.46 -10.43 20.72
C ARG A 258 -13.63 -10.96 19.57
N GLY A 259 -12.30 -11.00 19.73
CA GLY A 259 -11.37 -11.57 18.79
C GLY A 259 -11.03 -13.01 19.14
N PHE A 260 -11.11 -13.89 18.17
CA PHE A 260 -10.85 -15.33 18.27
C PHE A 260 -9.70 -15.73 17.38
N LEU A 261 -8.68 -16.40 17.92
CA LEU A 261 -7.57 -16.98 17.16
C LEU A 261 -7.98 -18.39 16.71
N VAL A 262 -8.40 -18.49 15.45
CA VAL A 262 -8.85 -19.74 14.82
C VAL A 262 -7.68 -20.31 14.02
N GLU A 263 -7.21 -21.50 14.42
CA GLU A 263 -6.04 -22.12 13.79
C GLU A 263 -6.45 -23.05 12.64
N ARG A 264 -5.61 -23.11 11.62
CA ARG A 264 -5.83 -24.02 10.49
C ARG A 264 -5.85 -25.46 10.97
N GLY A 265 -6.81 -26.24 10.46
CA GLY A 265 -7.04 -27.64 10.86
C GLY A 265 -8.10 -27.81 11.92
N MET A 266 -8.62 -26.74 12.52
CA MET A 266 -9.82 -26.84 13.37
C MET A 266 -11.01 -27.32 12.53
N GLU A 267 -11.74 -28.32 13.02
CA GLU A 267 -12.92 -28.85 12.36
C GLU A 267 -13.99 -27.78 12.15
N GLY A 268 -14.64 -27.76 10.99
CA GLY A 268 -15.63 -26.74 10.60
C GLY A 268 -15.04 -25.47 10.00
N LEU A 269 -13.70 -25.29 9.96
CA LEU A 269 -13.05 -24.18 9.30
C LEU A 269 -12.76 -24.49 7.82
N SER A 270 -13.21 -23.61 6.93
CA SER A 270 -12.76 -23.63 5.52
C SER A 270 -12.48 -22.20 5.01
N THR A 271 -11.52 -22.10 4.09
CA THR A 271 -11.03 -20.80 3.60
C THR A 271 -10.88 -20.80 2.08
N PRO A 272 -11.99 -20.87 1.30
CA PRO A 272 -11.93 -20.90 -0.15
C PRO A 272 -11.39 -19.58 -0.71
N LYS A 273 -10.63 -19.68 -1.80
CA LYS A 273 -10.08 -18.53 -2.53
C LYS A 273 -11.17 -17.85 -3.36
N ILE A 274 -11.08 -16.54 -3.50
CA ILE A 274 -11.83 -15.74 -4.47
C ILE A 274 -10.96 -15.57 -5.70
N ASP A 275 -11.39 -16.11 -6.82
CA ASP A 275 -10.71 -16.02 -8.12
C ASP A 275 -11.38 -14.98 -9.02
N GLY A 276 -10.68 -14.59 -10.12
CA GLY A 276 -11.21 -13.66 -11.12
C GLY A 276 -11.20 -12.20 -10.69
N LYS A 277 -10.39 -11.82 -9.72
CA LYS A 277 -10.23 -10.41 -9.34
C LYS A 277 -9.48 -9.63 -10.42
N PHE A 278 -9.88 -8.40 -10.68
CA PHE A 278 -9.14 -7.45 -11.52
C PHE A 278 -8.19 -6.55 -10.71
N SER A 279 -8.34 -6.53 -9.40
CA SER A 279 -7.53 -5.76 -8.45
C SER A 279 -6.85 -6.68 -7.46
N LEU A 280 -5.64 -6.33 -7.00
CA LEU A 280 -4.85 -7.12 -6.04
C LEU A 280 -4.69 -8.60 -6.46
N ARG A 281 -4.47 -8.84 -7.76
CA ARG A 281 -4.42 -10.20 -8.31
C ARG A 281 -3.27 -11.03 -7.73
N ALA A 282 -2.15 -10.38 -7.40
CA ALA A 282 -1.02 -11.02 -6.73
C ALA A 282 -1.20 -11.16 -5.20
N SER A 283 -2.44 -11.07 -4.68
CA SER A 283 -2.76 -11.27 -3.26
C SER A 283 -3.73 -12.43 -3.09
N PRO A 284 -3.46 -13.38 -2.18
CA PRO A 284 -4.38 -14.48 -1.89
C PRO A 284 -5.53 -13.92 -1.04
N THR A 285 -6.68 -13.74 -1.66
CA THR A 285 -7.91 -13.23 -1.02
C THR A 285 -8.97 -14.32 -1.05
N GLY A 286 -9.69 -14.50 0.06
CA GLY A 286 -10.71 -15.54 0.14
C GLY A 286 -11.82 -15.23 1.14
N MET A 287 -12.55 -16.27 1.48
CA MET A 287 -13.55 -16.28 2.52
C MET A 287 -13.02 -17.03 3.75
N ILE A 288 -13.75 -16.92 4.88
CA ILE A 288 -13.61 -17.79 6.03
C ILE A 288 -15.02 -18.29 6.33
N HIS A 289 -15.24 -19.58 6.21
CA HIS A 289 -16.48 -20.24 6.65
C HIS A 289 -16.23 -20.95 7.97
N LEU A 290 -17.17 -20.80 8.88
CA LEU A 290 -17.12 -21.29 10.25
C LEU A 290 -18.42 -22.06 10.52
N ASP A 291 -18.31 -23.38 10.63
CA ASP A 291 -19.43 -24.27 10.93
C ASP A 291 -19.20 -24.94 12.29
N GLU A 292 -19.73 -24.31 13.35
CA GLU A 292 -19.57 -24.73 14.74
C GLU A 292 -18.11 -25.03 15.15
N VAL A 293 -17.17 -24.22 14.68
CA VAL A 293 -15.75 -24.40 14.99
C VAL A 293 -15.52 -24.30 16.50
N LYS A 294 -14.97 -25.36 17.10
CA LYS A 294 -14.66 -25.41 18.52
C LYS A 294 -13.40 -24.58 18.83
N ILE A 295 -13.59 -23.47 19.56
CA ILE A 295 -12.51 -22.55 19.94
C ILE A 295 -12.22 -22.67 21.44
N PRO A 296 -11.03 -23.09 21.86
CA PRO A 296 -10.61 -23.07 23.25
C PRO A 296 -10.66 -21.66 23.85
N LYS A 297 -10.93 -21.55 25.16
CA LYS A 297 -11.02 -20.24 25.85
C LYS A 297 -9.70 -19.48 25.77
N GLU A 298 -8.59 -20.17 25.79
CA GLU A 298 -7.24 -19.59 25.66
C GLU A 298 -6.95 -18.98 24.26
N ASN A 299 -7.79 -19.25 23.27
CA ASN A 299 -7.67 -18.65 21.95
C ASN A 299 -8.53 -17.37 21.78
N VAL A 300 -9.16 -16.88 22.85
CA VAL A 300 -9.87 -15.60 22.85
C VAL A 300 -8.92 -14.49 23.29
N LEU A 301 -8.91 -13.35 22.60
CA LEU A 301 -8.13 -12.19 23.00
C LEU A 301 -8.72 -11.57 24.29
N PRO A 302 -8.04 -11.64 25.45
CA PRO A 302 -8.62 -11.22 26.72
C PRO A 302 -8.66 -9.71 26.91
N GLY A 303 -7.77 -8.97 26.26
CA GLY A 303 -7.55 -7.53 26.48
C GLY A 303 -8.58 -6.62 25.82
N VAL A 304 -9.61 -7.15 25.13
CA VAL A 304 -10.52 -6.31 24.37
C VAL A 304 -11.93 -6.86 24.27
N THR A 305 -12.91 -5.93 24.31
CA THR A 305 -14.33 -6.22 24.11
C THR A 305 -14.98 -5.09 23.29
N GLY A 306 -15.89 -5.46 22.39
CA GLY A 306 -16.64 -4.54 21.52
C GLY A 306 -15.85 -4.09 20.30
N MET A 307 -16.42 -3.14 19.55
CA MET A 307 -15.86 -2.65 18.28
C MET A 307 -14.53 -1.87 18.44
N ARG A 308 -14.14 -1.52 19.66
CA ARG A 308 -12.84 -0.88 19.93
C ARG A 308 -11.68 -1.74 19.43
N GLY A 309 -11.79 -3.07 19.53
CA GLY A 309 -10.77 -4.01 19.07
C GLY A 309 -10.48 -3.89 17.58
N PRO A 310 -11.44 -4.23 16.71
CA PRO A 310 -11.22 -4.15 15.27
C PRO A 310 -10.89 -2.73 14.79
N PHE A 311 -11.48 -1.69 15.37
CA PHE A 311 -11.16 -0.31 14.93
C PHE A 311 -9.76 0.16 15.33
N ALA A 312 -9.21 -0.28 16.46
CA ALA A 312 -7.83 0.01 16.82
C ALA A 312 -6.86 -0.60 15.78
N CYS A 313 -7.12 -1.83 15.35
CA CYS A 313 -6.34 -2.51 14.31
C CYS A 313 -6.40 -1.77 12.96
N LEU A 314 -7.63 -1.45 12.52
CA LEU A 314 -7.87 -0.73 11.26
C LEU A 314 -7.20 0.65 11.24
N ASN A 315 -7.19 1.39 12.35
CA ASN A 315 -6.53 2.68 12.41
C ASN A 315 -5.02 2.58 12.21
N SER A 316 -4.38 1.53 12.73
CA SER A 316 -2.96 1.27 12.48
C SER A 316 -2.69 0.95 11.01
N ALA A 317 -3.49 0.06 10.41
CA ALA A 317 -3.37 -0.35 9.01
C ALA A 317 -3.62 0.82 8.04
N ARG A 318 -4.65 1.63 8.28
CA ARG A 318 -5.02 2.78 7.43
C ARG A 318 -3.90 3.81 7.25
N LEU A 319 -3.10 4.03 8.28
CA LEU A 319 -1.95 4.95 8.16
C LEU A 319 -0.87 4.36 7.25
N GLY A 320 -0.60 3.05 7.34
CA GLY A 320 0.29 2.34 6.40
C GLY A 320 -0.23 2.37 4.95
N ILE A 321 -1.56 2.24 4.76
CA ILE A 321 -2.20 2.39 3.43
C ILE A 321 -1.97 3.80 2.88
N ALA A 322 -2.12 4.83 3.72
CA ALA A 322 -1.92 6.21 3.30
C ALA A 322 -0.48 6.49 2.82
N TRP A 323 0.52 5.85 3.43
CA TRP A 323 1.91 5.88 2.96
C TRP A 323 2.09 5.08 1.66
N GLY A 324 1.58 3.85 1.63
CA GLY A 324 1.76 2.93 0.52
C GLY A 324 1.22 3.47 -0.79
N ALA A 325 0.03 4.07 -0.78
CA ALA A 325 -0.61 4.63 -1.97
C ALA A 325 0.30 5.64 -2.71
N TRP A 326 1.09 6.43 -1.99
CA TRP A 326 2.05 7.35 -2.61
C TRP A 326 3.19 6.61 -3.30
N GLY A 327 3.66 5.47 -2.77
CA GLY A 327 4.65 4.64 -3.45
C GLY A 327 4.18 4.14 -4.81
N ALA A 328 2.92 3.69 -4.91
CA ALA A 328 2.31 3.32 -6.18
C ALA A 328 2.19 4.50 -7.15
N ALA A 329 1.81 5.70 -6.66
CA ALA A 329 1.75 6.91 -7.45
C ALA A 329 3.12 7.32 -7.99
N GLU A 330 4.16 7.29 -7.15
CA GLU A 330 5.55 7.60 -7.54
C GLU A 330 6.07 6.66 -8.62
N PHE A 331 5.79 5.35 -8.51
CA PHE A 331 6.12 4.40 -9.56
C PHE A 331 5.47 4.78 -10.89
N CYS A 332 4.16 5.08 -10.89
CA CYS A 332 3.44 5.43 -12.10
C CYS A 332 3.98 6.72 -12.74
N VAL A 333 4.30 7.74 -11.93
CA VAL A 333 4.87 9.00 -12.42
C VAL A 333 6.25 8.79 -13.02
N ASP A 334 7.14 8.05 -12.35
CA ASP A 334 8.48 7.80 -12.87
C ASP A 334 8.45 6.99 -14.17
N ALA A 335 7.59 5.96 -14.26
CA ALA A 335 7.39 5.18 -15.48
C ALA A 335 6.83 6.04 -16.63
N ALA A 336 5.81 6.87 -16.38
CA ALA A 336 5.22 7.76 -17.37
C ALA A 336 6.21 8.85 -17.81
N ARG A 337 6.98 9.41 -16.87
CA ARG A 337 8.02 10.42 -17.18
C ARG A 337 9.08 9.84 -18.10
N ARG A 338 9.66 8.68 -17.79
CA ARG A 338 10.66 8.02 -18.64
C ARG A 338 10.10 7.76 -20.03
N TYR A 339 8.91 7.15 -20.10
CA TYR A 339 8.25 6.86 -21.38
C TYR A 339 8.04 8.12 -22.22
N THR A 340 7.51 9.20 -21.65
CA THR A 340 7.19 10.43 -22.39
C THR A 340 8.43 11.23 -22.79
N MET A 341 9.57 11.07 -22.09
CA MET A 341 10.86 11.63 -22.49
C MET A 341 11.46 10.88 -23.69
N ASP A 342 11.29 9.56 -23.76
CA ASP A 342 11.85 8.72 -24.82
C ASP A 342 10.94 8.67 -26.07
N ARG A 343 9.62 8.59 -25.88
CA ARG A 343 8.64 8.48 -26.97
C ARG A 343 8.49 9.77 -27.73
N LYS A 344 8.76 9.72 -29.04
CA LYS A 344 8.63 10.87 -29.95
C LYS A 344 7.36 10.76 -30.80
N GLN A 345 6.62 11.83 -30.91
CA GLN A 345 5.56 12.06 -31.89
C GLN A 345 5.68 13.49 -32.42
N PHE A 346 5.28 13.70 -33.69
CA PHE A 346 5.44 15.01 -34.35
C PHE A 346 6.88 15.54 -34.29
N GLY A 347 7.87 14.64 -34.36
CA GLY A 347 9.31 14.97 -34.38
C GLY A 347 9.95 15.33 -33.03
N ARG A 348 9.20 15.30 -31.92
CA ARG A 348 9.67 15.68 -30.57
C ARG A 348 9.20 14.74 -29.48
N PRO A 349 9.89 14.68 -28.31
CA PRO A 349 9.42 13.91 -27.15
C PRO A 349 8.02 14.33 -26.70
N LEU A 350 7.21 13.36 -26.24
CA LEU A 350 5.88 13.64 -25.70
C LEU A 350 5.95 14.59 -24.49
N ALA A 351 7.00 14.52 -23.69
CA ALA A 351 7.24 15.37 -22.52
C ALA A 351 7.31 16.89 -22.86
N GLN A 352 7.56 17.25 -24.12
CA GLN A 352 7.50 18.65 -24.57
C GLN A 352 6.07 19.17 -24.79
N ASN A 353 5.06 18.29 -24.73
CA ASN A 353 3.66 18.69 -24.88
C ASN A 353 3.15 19.31 -23.57
N GLN A 354 2.57 20.49 -23.64
CA GLN A 354 2.02 21.20 -22.47
C GLN A 354 0.97 20.39 -21.71
N LEU A 355 0.15 19.58 -22.39
CA LEU A 355 -0.82 18.70 -21.75
C LEU A 355 -0.18 17.54 -20.97
N ILE A 356 1.01 17.12 -21.38
CA ILE A 356 1.81 16.13 -20.60
C ILE A 356 2.47 16.82 -19.40
N GLN A 357 3.05 18.00 -19.59
CA GLN A 357 3.71 18.74 -18.52
C GLN A 357 2.77 19.10 -17.38
N ILE A 358 1.53 19.57 -17.68
CA ILE A 358 0.57 19.87 -16.63
C ILE A 358 0.11 18.63 -15.84
N LYS A 359 -0.01 17.49 -16.50
CA LYS A 359 -0.30 16.20 -15.82
C LYS A 359 0.81 15.82 -14.85
N MET A 360 2.09 15.98 -15.28
CA MET A 360 3.25 15.72 -14.42
C MET A 360 3.33 16.72 -13.25
N ALA A 361 3.10 18.00 -13.50
CA ALA A 361 3.14 19.04 -12.47
C ALA A 361 2.06 18.80 -11.40
N ASN A 362 0.83 18.46 -11.80
CA ASN A 362 -0.25 18.13 -10.87
C ASN A 362 0.10 16.89 -10.01
N ALA A 363 0.63 15.83 -10.65
CA ALA A 363 1.03 14.62 -9.93
C ALA A 363 2.16 14.89 -8.94
N LEU A 364 3.19 15.65 -9.33
CA LEU A 364 4.28 16.07 -8.46
C LEU A 364 3.76 16.85 -7.25
N THR A 365 2.87 17.82 -7.47
CA THR A 365 2.28 18.63 -6.42
C THR A 365 1.52 17.76 -5.41
N ASP A 366 0.64 16.88 -5.89
CA ASP A 366 -0.18 16.01 -5.05
C ASP A 366 0.68 15.03 -4.23
N ILE A 367 1.70 14.42 -4.83
CA ILE A 367 2.63 13.49 -4.14
C ILE A 367 3.43 14.23 -3.08
N THR A 368 4.03 15.36 -3.41
CA THR A 368 4.87 16.14 -2.49
C THR A 368 4.09 16.58 -1.26
N ILE A 369 2.90 17.18 -1.46
CA ILE A 369 2.03 17.62 -0.35
C ILE A 369 1.54 16.41 0.45
N GLY A 370 1.13 15.33 -0.24
CA GLY A 370 0.57 14.14 0.38
C GLY A 370 1.57 13.38 1.25
N LEU A 371 2.80 13.20 0.79
CA LEU A 371 3.88 12.57 1.58
C LEU A 371 4.22 13.37 2.83
N ASN A 372 4.29 14.69 2.72
CA ASN A 372 4.56 15.56 3.87
C ASN A 372 3.40 15.56 4.88
N ALA A 373 2.16 15.52 4.42
CA ALA A 373 0.98 15.41 5.28
C ALA A 373 0.95 14.06 6.04
N VAL A 374 1.25 12.96 5.36
CA VAL A 374 1.30 11.62 5.98
C VAL A 374 2.47 11.52 6.97
N LEU A 375 3.65 12.07 6.66
CA LEU A 375 4.76 12.15 7.61
C LEU A 375 4.35 12.91 8.87
N GLN A 376 3.72 14.09 8.73
CA GLN A 376 3.23 14.87 9.86
C GLN A 376 2.23 14.08 10.71
N ALA A 377 1.25 13.40 10.08
CA ALA A 377 0.29 12.55 10.78
C ALA A 377 0.97 11.42 11.55
N THR A 378 2.01 10.80 10.95
CA THR A 378 2.76 9.71 11.59
C THR A 378 3.57 10.23 12.79
N ARG A 379 4.22 11.40 12.68
CA ARG A 379 4.89 12.04 13.82
C ARG A 379 3.90 12.38 14.96
N MET A 380 2.67 12.80 14.62
CA MET A 380 1.61 12.98 15.63
C MET A 380 1.24 11.66 16.32
N LYS A 381 1.23 10.53 15.60
CA LYS A 381 1.01 9.20 16.20
C LYS A 381 2.11 8.85 17.21
N GLU A 382 3.36 9.04 16.83
CA GLU A 382 4.54 8.79 17.69
C GLU A 382 4.52 9.64 18.97
N GLN A 383 3.93 10.83 18.89
CA GLN A 383 3.72 11.73 20.03
C GLN A 383 2.43 11.44 20.84
N GLY A 384 1.64 10.43 20.46
CA GLY A 384 0.35 10.13 21.10
C GLY A 384 -0.75 11.19 20.85
N LYS A 385 -0.60 12.04 19.82
CA LYS A 385 -1.51 13.15 19.49
C LYS A 385 -2.41 12.91 18.29
N LEU A 386 -2.31 11.74 17.65
CA LEU A 386 -3.04 11.44 16.42
C LEU A 386 -4.50 11.09 16.71
N HIS A 387 -5.44 11.89 16.18
CA HIS A 387 -6.86 11.59 16.23
C HIS A 387 -7.28 10.72 15.04
N SER A 388 -8.27 9.81 15.23
CA SER A 388 -8.76 8.90 14.18
C SER A 388 -9.30 9.61 12.92
N ASN A 389 -9.84 10.82 13.06
CA ASN A 389 -10.30 11.62 11.92
C ASN A 389 -9.13 12.04 10.99
N VAL A 390 -7.95 12.31 11.56
CA VAL A 390 -6.75 12.58 10.75
C VAL A 390 -6.36 11.36 9.94
N ILE A 391 -6.47 10.16 10.53
CA ILE A 391 -6.22 8.89 9.81
C ILE A 391 -7.19 8.74 8.64
N SER A 392 -8.48 9.02 8.85
CA SER A 392 -9.51 8.99 7.81
C SER A 392 -9.19 9.99 6.69
N MET A 393 -8.76 11.20 7.04
CA MET A 393 -8.35 12.22 6.07
C MET A 393 -7.14 11.76 5.24
N MET A 394 -6.11 11.23 5.88
CA MET A 394 -4.90 10.77 5.19
C MET A 394 -5.21 9.60 4.24
N LYS A 395 -5.89 8.56 4.74
CA LYS A 395 -6.25 7.40 3.91
C LYS A 395 -7.09 7.81 2.70
N ARG A 396 -8.15 8.61 2.90
CA ARG A 396 -9.02 9.10 1.82
C ARG A 396 -8.22 9.89 0.78
N ASN A 397 -7.45 10.89 1.22
CA ASN A 397 -6.67 11.74 0.31
C ASN A 397 -5.65 10.93 -0.49
N SER A 398 -4.80 10.14 0.21
CA SER A 398 -3.72 9.40 -0.44
C SER A 398 -4.24 8.39 -1.47
N CYS A 399 -5.27 7.60 -1.11
CA CYS A 399 -5.78 6.57 -2.01
C CYS A 399 -6.48 7.15 -3.24
N THR A 400 -7.33 8.18 -3.05
CA THR A 400 -8.03 8.82 -4.17
C THR A 400 -7.04 9.49 -5.12
N LYS A 401 -6.11 10.28 -4.59
CA LYS A 401 -5.11 10.98 -5.42
C LYS A 401 -4.16 10.01 -6.13
N ALA A 402 -3.70 8.96 -5.45
CA ALA A 402 -2.85 7.95 -6.08
C ALA A 402 -3.56 7.25 -7.26
N LEU A 403 -4.85 6.92 -7.11
CA LEU A 403 -5.66 6.34 -8.18
C LEU A 403 -5.80 7.29 -9.37
N ASP A 404 -6.10 8.57 -9.12
CA ASP A 404 -6.21 9.60 -10.17
C ASP A 404 -4.87 9.81 -10.89
N ILE A 405 -3.77 9.83 -10.16
CA ILE A 405 -2.41 9.91 -10.72
C ILE A 405 -2.11 8.70 -11.58
N ALA A 406 -2.37 7.48 -11.10
CA ALA A 406 -2.12 6.26 -11.87
C ALA A 406 -2.94 6.21 -13.17
N ARG A 407 -4.22 6.60 -13.15
CA ARG A 407 -5.08 6.72 -14.34
C ARG A 407 -4.52 7.76 -15.32
N THR A 408 -4.07 8.90 -14.81
CA THR A 408 -3.46 9.96 -15.61
C THR A 408 -2.14 9.50 -16.24
N CYS A 409 -1.29 8.80 -15.49
CA CYS A 409 -0.05 8.22 -16.01
C CYS A 409 -0.31 7.18 -17.09
N ARG A 410 -1.29 6.28 -16.89
CA ARG A 410 -1.72 5.32 -17.90
C ARG A 410 -2.16 6.03 -19.20
N ASP A 411 -2.92 7.13 -19.07
CA ASP A 411 -3.38 7.91 -20.22
C ASP A 411 -2.21 8.54 -21.01
N MET A 412 -1.15 9.03 -20.33
CA MET A 412 0.03 9.60 -20.99
C MET A 412 0.77 8.61 -21.91
N LEU A 413 0.61 7.31 -21.70
CA LEU A 413 1.21 6.27 -22.54
C LEU A 413 0.34 5.89 -23.74
N GLY A 414 -0.89 6.41 -23.85
CA GLY A 414 -1.83 6.04 -24.91
C GLY A 414 -2.13 4.53 -24.89
N GLY A 415 -2.08 3.88 -26.06
CA GLY A 415 -2.30 2.43 -26.19
C GLY A 415 -1.33 1.58 -25.37
N ASN A 416 -0.08 2.01 -25.24
CA ASN A 416 0.93 1.31 -24.45
C ASN A 416 0.63 1.33 -22.94
N GLY A 417 -0.22 2.24 -22.46
CA GLY A 417 -0.65 2.29 -21.08
C GLY A 417 -1.62 1.17 -20.69
N ILE A 418 -2.11 0.37 -21.65
CA ILE A 418 -3.08 -0.70 -21.42
C ILE A 418 -2.41 -2.06 -21.22
N VAL A 419 -1.16 -2.23 -21.68
CA VAL A 419 -0.42 -3.49 -21.55
C VAL A 419 0.39 -3.53 -20.26
N ASP A 420 0.62 -4.73 -19.74
CA ASP A 420 1.32 -4.92 -18.46
C ASP A 420 2.85 -4.70 -18.53
N GLU A 421 3.42 -4.57 -19.72
CA GLU A 421 4.84 -4.30 -19.94
C GLU A 421 5.32 -3.04 -19.21
N TYR A 422 4.49 -1.98 -19.23
CA TYR A 422 4.79 -0.73 -18.54
C TYR A 422 4.31 -0.69 -17.09
N GLN A 423 3.60 -1.72 -16.63
CA GLN A 423 3.14 -1.99 -15.28
C GLN A 423 2.17 -0.94 -14.67
N ILE A 424 1.93 0.19 -15.33
CA ILE A 424 1.04 1.25 -14.80
C ILE A 424 -0.40 0.76 -14.68
N ILE A 425 -0.91 0.01 -15.68
CA ILE A 425 -2.30 -0.51 -15.64
C ILE A 425 -2.52 -1.44 -14.44
N ARG A 426 -1.52 -2.18 -14.01
CA ARG A 426 -1.57 -3.01 -12.81
C ARG A 426 -1.80 -2.17 -11.55
N HIS A 427 -1.10 -1.04 -11.43
CA HIS A 427 -1.32 -0.09 -10.32
C HIS A 427 -2.69 0.56 -10.39
N VAL A 428 -3.20 0.92 -11.58
CA VAL A 428 -4.57 1.41 -11.75
C VAL A 428 -5.57 0.40 -11.21
N CYS A 429 -5.49 -0.86 -11.65
CA CYS A 429 -6.38 -1.91 -11.17
C CYS A 429 -6.28 -2.10 -9.65
N ASN A 430 -5.08 -2.13 -9.10
CA ASN A 430 -4.85 -2.35 -7.67
C ASN A 430 -5.39 -1.20 -6.82
N LEU A 431 -5.18 0.04 -7.24
CA LEU A 431 -5.60 1.23 -6.49
C LEU A 431 -7.13 1.37 -6.40
N GLU A 432 -7.91 0.73 -7.29
CA GLU A 432 -9.37 0.63 -7.14
C GLU A 432 -9.74 -0.09 -5.82
N ALA A 433 -9.06 -1.20 -5.50
CA ALA A 433 -9.28 -1.87 -4.21
C ALA A 433 -8.71 -1.06 -3.04
N VAL A 434 -7.53 -0.44 -3.19
CA VAL A 434 -6.92 0.40 -2.16
C VAL A 434 -7.83 1.57 -1.77
N ASN A 435 -8.53 2.17 -2.73
CA ASN A 435 -9.52 3.23 -2.49
C ASN A 435 -10.81 2.71 -1.84
N THR A 436 -11.08 1.40 -1.94
CA THR A 436 -12.35 0.78 -1.51
C THR A 436 -12.28 0.13 -0.14
N TYR A 437 -11.21 -0.63 0.16
CA TYR A 437 -11.13 -1.42 1.40
C TYR A 437 -10.75 -0.59 2.64
N GLU A 438 -10.88 -1.22 3.83
CA GLU A 438 -10.59 -0.61 5.15
C GLU A 438 -11.32 0.73 5.38
N GLY A 439 -12.52 0.82 4.88
CA GLY A 439 -13.32 2.02 4.75
C GLY A 439 -13.16 2.64 3.36
N THR A 440 -14.28 2.74 2.63
CA THR A 440 -14.29 3.41 1.33
C THR A 440 -13.94 4.89 1.46
N ALA A 441 -13.52 5.53 0.36
CA ALA A 441 -13.31 6.98 0.34
C ALA A 441 -14.54 7.75 0.84
N ASP A 442 -15.77 7.25 0.55
CA ASP A 442 -17.04 7.84 0.99
C ASP A 442 -17.25 7.68 2.50
N ILE A 443 -17.01 6.48 3.06
CA ILE A 443 -17.10 6.28 4.51
C ILE A 443 -16.15 7.24 5.25
N HIS A 444 -14.93 7.42 4.77
CA HIS A 444 -14.00 8.39 5.35
C HIS A 444 -14.48 9.83 5.19
N ALA A 445 -15.14 10.18 4.07
CA ALA A 445 -15.77 11.48 3.88
C ALA A 445 -16.89 11.72 4.92
N LEU A 446 -17.73 10.70 5.18
CA LEU A 446 -18.78 10.80 6.21
C LEU A 446 -18.22 10.96 7.63
N VAL A 447 -17.11 10.30 7.95
CA VAL A 447 -16.38 10.51 9.22
C VAL A 447 -15.93 11.96 9.36
N LEU A 448 -15.36 12.54 8.30
CA LEU A 448 -14.92 13.93 8.29
C LEU A 448 -16.09 14.91 8.33
N GLY A 449 -17.16 14.65 7.58
CA GLY A 449 -18.39 15.44 7.62
C GLY A 449 -18.99 15.51 9.02
N ARG A 450 -19.05 14.37 9.73
CA ARG A 450 -19.45 14.35 11.14
C ARG A 450 -18.51 15.17 12.03
N SER A 451 -17.21 15.10 11.80
CA SER A 451 -16.23 15.86 12.57
C SER A 451 -16.43 17.38 12.43
N MET A 452 -16.85 17.84 11.24
CA MET A 452 -17.08 19.25 10.94
C MET A 452 -18.43 19.77 11.45
N THR A 453 -19.46 18.95 11.38
CA THR A 453 -20.86 19.36 11.61
C THR A 453 -21.42 18.91 12.98
N GLY A 454 -20.79 17.92 13.60
CA GLY A 454 -21.33 17.21 14.76
C GLY A 454 -22.48 16.24 14.43
N LEU A 455 -22.95 16.19 13.19
CA LEU A 455 -24.09 15.41 12.75
C LEU A 455 -23.63 14.11 12.04
N PRO A 456 -24.04 12.91 12.53
CA PRO A 456 -23.75 11.67 11.81
C PRO A 456 -24.61 11.56 10.55
N ALA A 457 -24.00 11.08 9.45
CA ALA A 457 -24.71 10.84 8.18
C ALA A 457 -25.55 9.54 8.24
N PHE A 458 -25.22 8.64 9.16
CA PHE A 458 -25.93 7.40 9.42
C PHE A 458 -25.92 7.10 10.93
N LYS A 459 -26.89 6.30 11.41
CA LYS A 459 -27.08 5.99 12.83
C LYS A 459 -26.16 4.86 13.30
#